data_8b44462a846a2b809d4fcead2dfaccc7
#
_entry.id   8b44462a846a2b809d4fcead2dfaccc7
#
_cell.length_a   1.000
_cell.length_b   1.000
_cell.length_c   1.000
_cell.angle_alpha   90.00
_cell.angle_beta   90.00
_cell.angle_gamma   90.00
#
_symmetry.space_group_name_H-M   'P 1'
#
loop_
_entity.id
_entity.type
_entity.pdbx_description
1 polymer ?
#
loop_
_entity_poly.entity_id
_entity_poly.type
_entity_poly.pdbx_seq_one_letter_code
_entity_poly.pdbx_strand_id
1 'polypeptide(L)'
;MQPLLLLVVLFIVVGIHAKKQYKNSGYQDASGHNYYETMTDPGRKGEYLTFRCLKGLGEEHKLLTNVYLPKEDGTTTEIDLIMVSATGIYVFESKNYSGWIFGDE
;
A
#
# COMPACT_ATOMS: atom_id res chain seq x y z
N MET A 1 -28.23 27.73 3.66
CA MET A 1 -27.20 26.84 4.20
C MET A 1 -25.83 27.47 4.05
N GLN A 2 -25.04 27.45 5.09
CA GLN A 2 -23.72 28.06 5.06
C GLN A 2 -22.74 27.20 4.27
N PRO A 3 -21.94 27.80 3.38
CA PRO A 3 -20.95 27.02 2.60
C PRO A 3 -19.96 26.24 3.46
N LEU A 4 -19.59 26.80 4.62
CA LEU A 4 -18.67 26.14 5.54
C LEU A 4 -19.22 24.80 6.04
N LEU A 5 -20.53 24.76 6.32
CA LEU A 5 -21.20 23.53 6.77
C LEU A 5 -21.16 22.46 5.68
N LEU A 6 -21.37 22.87 4.42
CA LEU A 6 -21.27 21.95 3.28
C LEU A 6 -19.87 21.37 3.14
N LEU A 7 -18.83 22.17 3.33
CA LEU A 7 -17.45 21.70 3.27
C LEU A 7 -17.16 20.68 4.38
N VAL A 8 -17.63 20.93 5.59
CA VAL A 8 -17.45 20.01 6.72
C VAL A 8 -18.11 18.68 6.43
N VAL A 9 -19.34 18.70 5.94
CA VAL A 9 -20.07 17.48 5.59
C VAL A 9 -19.34 16.72 4.49
N LEU A 10 -18.84 17.43 3.48
CA LEU A 10 -18.08 16.81 2.39
C LEU A 10 -16.83 16.11 2.90
N PHE A 11 -16.05 16.75 3.80
CA PHE A 11 -14.86 16.14 4.38
C PHE A 11 -15.20 14.87 5.16
N ILE A 12 -16.31 14.89 5.91
CA ILE A 12 -16.75 13.72 6.67
C ILE A 12 -17.09 12.57 5.72
N VAL A 13 -17.83 12.85 4.65
CA VAL A 13 -18.23 11.84 3.68
C VAL A 13 -17.01 11.25 2.97
N VAL A 14 -16.09 12.10 2.54
CA VAL A 14 -14.86 11.66 1.87
C VAL A 14 -14.01 10.80 2.82
N GLY A 15 -13.90 11.21 4.08
CA GLY A 15 -13.16 10.46 5.08
C GLY A 15 -13.74 9.08 5.35
N ILE A 16 -15.07 9.00 5.47
CA ILE A 16 -15.76 7.72 5.66
C ILE A 16 -15.55 6.82 4.44
N HIS A 17 -15.66 7.38 3.25
CA HIS A 17 -15.47 6.64 2.02
C HIS A 17 -14.04 6.10 1.89
N ALA A 18 -13.05 6.93 2.18
CA ALA A 18 -11.64 6.54 2.10
C ALA A 18 -11.32 5.42 3.09
N LYS A 19 -11.84 5.52 4.31
CA LYS A 19 -11.63 4.50 5.33
C LYS A 19 -12.28 3.19 4.93
N LYS A 20 -13.46 3.25 4.33
CA LYS A 20 -14.17 2.07 3.84
C LYS A 20 -13.41 1.41 2.69
N GLN A 21 -12.88 2.21 1.76
CA GLN A 21 -12.04 1.70 0.68
C GLN A 21 -10.81 0.98 1.22
N TYR A 22 -10.18 1.57 2.24
CA TYR A 22 -9.02 0.95 2.86
C TYR A 22 -9.36 -0.42 3.46
N LYS A 23 -10.47 -0.48 4.19
CA LYS A 23 -10.92 -1.71 4.80
C LYS A 23 -11.24 -2.79 3.77
N ASN A 24 -11.86 -2.39 2.65
CA ASN A 24 -12.26 -3.31 1.60
C ASN A 24 -11.11 -3.72 0.69
N SER A 25 -9.98 -3.02 0.75
CA SER A 25 -8.82 -3.32 -0.10
C SER A 25 -8.10 -4.61 0.28
N GLY A 26 -8.24 -5.04 1.54
CA GLY A 26 -7.51 -6.19 2.04
C GLY A 26 -6.11 -5.88 2.51
N TYR A 27 -5.67 -4.64 2.39
CA TYR A 27 -4.32 -4.25 2.79
C TYR A 27 -4.11 -4.40 4.30
N GLN A 28 -5.11 -4.08 5.10
CA GLN A 28 -5.02 -4.23 6.55
C GLN A 28 -4.76 -5.69 6.93
N ASP A 29 -5.47 -6.62 6.30
CA ASP A 29 -5.27 -8.04 6.55
C ASP A 29 -3.90 -8.51 6.09
N ALA A 30 -3.43 -8.00 4.95
CA ALA A 30 -2.15 -8.41 4.38
C ALA A 30 -0.96 -7.82 5.14
N SER A 31 -1.03 -6.56 5.55
CA SER A 31 0.08 -5.84 6.15
C SER A 31 0.06 -5.81 7.67
N GLY A 32 -1.12 -5.94 8.27
CA GLY A 32 -1.29 -5.80 9.72
C GLY A 32 -1.39 -4.36 10.19
N HIS A 33 -1.42 -3.39 9.27
CA HIS A 33 -1.49 -1.97 9.62
C HIS A 33 -2.91 -1.45 9.46
N ASN A 34 -3.37 -0.63 10.43
CA ASN A 34 -4.68 -0.03 10.35
C ASN A 34 -4.65 1.24 9.49
N TYR A 35 -5.82 1.84 9.29
CA TYR A 35 -5.97 3.01 8.45
C TYR A 35 -5.09 4.18 8.89
N TYR A 36 -5.09 4.49 10.20
CA TYR A 36 -4.34 5.62 10.72
C TYR A 36 -2.83 5.41 10.60
N GLU A 37 -2.37 4.21 10.91
CA GLU A 37 -0.96 3.87 10.78
C GLU A 37 -0.48 4.02 9.35
N THR A 38 -1.31 3.61 8.39
CA THR A 38 -0.95 3.68 6.98
C THR A 38 -0.98 5.11 6.46
N MET A 39 -2.02 5.87 6.78
CA MET A 39 -2.18 7.22 6.22
C MET A 39 -1.24 8.25 6.82
N THR A 40 -0.72 8.00 8.02
CA THR A 40 0.22 8.91 8.68
C THR A 40 1.68 8.61 8.37
N ASP A 41 1.96 7.52 7.70
CA ASP A 41 3.31 7.12 7.32
C ASP A 41 3.44 7.16 5.79
N PRO A 42 4.28 8.07 5.23
CA PRO A 42 4.41 8.18 3.78
C PRO A 42 4.82 6.89 3.09
N GLY A 43 5.69 6.10 3.73
CA GLY A 43 6.13 4.82 3.18
C GLY A 43 5.00 3.81 3.09
N ARG A 44 4.24 3.68 4.18
CA ARG A 44 3.10 2.77 4.22
C ARG A 44 1.99 3.21 3.28
N LYS A 45 1.76 4.51 3.19
CA LYS A 45 0.76 5.04 2.27
C LYS A 45 1.11 4.71 0.83
N GLY A 46 2.39 4.88 0.45
CA GLY A 46 2.86 4.53 -0.88
C GLY A 46 2.70 3.05 -1.17
N GLU A 47 3.03 2.21 -0.21
CA GLU A 47 2.85 0.77 -0.31
C GLU A 47 1.37 0.41 -0.50
N TYR A 48 0.49 1.03 0.28
CA TYR A 48 -0.95 0.80 0.16
C TYR A 48 -1.48 1.19 -1.21
N LEU A 49 -1.06 2.33 -1.75
CA LEU A 49 -1.50 2.77 -3.07
C LEU A 49 -1.03 1.82 -4.16
N THR A 50 0.20 1.33 -4.05
CA THR A 50 0.74 0.32 -4.97
C THR A 50 -0.05 -0.97 -4.87
N PHE A 51 -0.34 -1.42 -3.65
CA PHE A 51 -1.14 -2.62 -3.40
C PHE A 51 -2.51 -2.52 -4.07
N ARG A 52 -3.18 -1.38 -3.93
CA ARG A 52 -4.48 -1.16 -4.56
C ARG A 52 -4.41 -1.23 -6.09
N CYS A 53 -3.38 -0.59 -6.66
CA CYS A 53 -3.20 -0.61 -8.11
C CYS A 53 -2.98 -2.03 -8.62
N LEU A 54 -2.15 -2.80 -7.95
CA LEU A 54 -1.85 -4.16 -8.35
C LEU A 54 -3.05 -5.08 -8.16
N LYS A 55 -3.81 -4.86 -7.10
CA LYS A 55 -5.00 -5.68 -6.84
C LYS A 55 -6.08 -5.47 -7.90
N GLY A 56 -6.08 -4.30 -8.54
CA GLY A 56 -7.03 -3.99 -9.60
C GLY A 56 -6.71 -4.64 -10.94
N LEU A 57 -5.57 -5.32 -11.05
CA LEU A 57 -5.24 -6.05 -12.28
C LEU A 57 -6.19 -7.24 -12.46
N GLY A 58 -6.65 -7.46 -13.68
CA GLY A 58 -7.64 -8.49 -13.94
C GLY A 58 -7.11 -9.91 -13.95
N GLU A 59 -5.81 -10.10 -13.81
CA GLU A 59 -5.20 -11.42 -13.83
C GLU A 59 -5.14 -12.02 -12.43
N GLU A 60 -5.13 -13.32 -12.36
CA GLU A 60 -4.97 -14.01 -11.08
C GLU A 60 -3.58 -13.76 -10.54
N HIS A 61 -3.52 -13.26 -9.33
CA HIS A 61 -2.25 -12.94 -8.68
C HIS A 61 -2.42 -12.95 -7.17
N LYS A 62 -1.31 -13.03 -6.47
CA LYS A 62 -1.27 -12.98 -5.01
C LYS A 62 -0.30 -11.88 -4.57
N LEU A 63 -0.72 -11.08 -3.60
CA LEU A 63 0.08 -10.00 -3.05
C LEU A 63 0.53 -10.35 -1.64
N LEU A 64 1.82 -10.14 -1.37
CA LEU A 64 2.43 -10.36 -0.06
C LEU A 64 3.11 -9.08 0.38
N THR A 65 2.93 -8.71 1.64
CA THR A 65 3.52 -7.50 2.19
C THR A 65 4.46 -7.84 3.34
N ASN A 66 5.45 -6.98 3.55
CA ASN A 66 6.38 -7.07 4.68
C ASN A 66 7.03 -8.44 4.78
N VAL A 67 7.60 -8.91 3.67
CA VAL A 67 8.24 -10.22 3.58
C VAL A 67 9.71 -10.09 3.98
N TYR A 68 10.17 -10.97 4.87
CA TYR A 68 11.55 -10.99 5.32
C TYR A 68 12.27 -12.16 4.67
N LEU A 69 13.34 -11.86 3.96
CA LEU A 69 14.15 -12.89 3.30
C LEU A 69 15.50 -12.99 3.99
N PRO A 70 15.99 -14.21 4.27
CA PRO A 70 17.30 -14.38 4.86
C PRO A 70 18.41 -14.09 3.85
N LYS A 71 19.49 -13.49 4.33
CA LYS A 71 20.69 -13.26 3.56
C LYS A 71 21.76 -14.25 3.95
N GLU A 72 22.78 -14.36 3.10
CA GLU A 72 23.89 -15.30 3.35
C GLU A 72 24.69 -14.94 4.60
N ASP A 73 24.71 -13.67 4.98
CA ASP A 73 25.45 -13.19 6.16
C ASP A 73 24.72 -13.38 7.47
N GLY A 74 23.56 -14.03 7.45
CA GLY A 74 22.77 -14.29 8.66
C GLY A 74 21.76 -13.20 9.00
N THR A 75 21.76 -12.09 8.26
CA THR A 75 20.77 -11.04 8.43
C THR A 75 19.56 -11.30 7.55
N THR A 76 18.54 -10.44 7.65
CA THR A 76 17.35 -10.50 6.81
C THR A 76 17.15 -9.22 6.05
N THR A 77 16.52 -9.32 4.89
CA THR A 77 16.07 -8.18 4.10
C THR A 77 14.55 -8.13 4.11
N GLU A 78 14.00 -6.97 4.41
CA GLU A 78 12.56 -6.76 4.33
C GLU A 78 12.20 -6.31 2.92
N ILE A 79 11.18 -6.97 2.34
CA ILE A 79 10.62 -6.58 1.05
C ILE A 79 9.22 -6.07 1.30
N ASP A 80 8.95 -4.83 0.85
CA ASP A 80 7.70 -4.15 1.14
C ASP A 80 6.50 -4.84 0.51
N LEU A 81 6.63 -5.26 -0.73
CA LEU A 81 5.52 -5.82 -1.48
C LEU A 81 6.02 -6.77 -2.57
N ILE A 82 5.43 -7.95 -2.61
CA ILE A 82 5.72 -8.95 -3.64
C ILE A 82 4.40 -9.35 -4.30
N MET A 83 4.39 -9.39 -5.62
CA MET A 83 3.27 -9.93 -6.38
C MET A 83 3.70 -11.23 -7.05
N VAL A 84 2.96 -12.29 -6.78
CA VAL A 84 3.16 -13.59 -7.44
C VAL A 84 2.04 -13.80 -8.44
N SER A 85 2.38 -13.98 -9.69
CA SER A 85 1.40 -14.18 -10.75
C SER A 85 1.85 -15.32 -11.66
N ALA A 86 1.00 -15.65 -12.63
CA ALA A 86 1.31 -16.69 -13.60
C ALA A 86 2.51 -16.34 -14.48
N THR A 87 2.81 -15.04 -14.64
CA THR A 87 3.90 -14.57 -15.49
C THR A 87 5.21 -14.38 -14.73
N GLY A 88 5.20 -14.47 -13.39
CA GLY A 88 6.42 -14.34 -12.63
C GLY A 88 6.20 -13.75 -11.24
N ILE A 89 7.33 -13.41 -10.61
CA ILE A 89 7.36 -12.79 -9.31
C ILE A 89 7.88 -11.38 -9.47
N TYR A 90 7.13 -10.41 -8.94
CA TYR A 90 7.47 -9.00 -9.03
C TYR A 90 7.69 -8.43 -7.64
N VAL A 91 8.81 -7.73 -7.46
CA VAL A 91 9.19 -7.13 -6.18
C VAL A 91 9.05 -5.62 -6.29
N PHE A 92 8.36 -5.03 -5.33
CA PHE A 92 8.14 -3.59 -5.29
C PHE A 92 8.68 -3.01 -3.99
N GLU A 93 9.44 -1.94 -4.09
CA GLU A 93 9.92 -1.21 -2.92
C GLU A 93 9.45 0.22 -2.99
N SER A 94 8.87 0.68 -1.89
CA SER A 94 8.41 2.06 -1.76
C SER A 94 9.51 2.84 -1.05
N LYS A 95 10.07 3.85 -1.74
CA LYS A 95 11.13 4.68 -1.19
C LYS A 95 10.64 6.11 -1.03
N ASN A 96 10.91 6.69 0.14
CA ASN A 96 10.55 8.07 0.42
C ASN A 96 11.74 9.00 0.16
N TYR A 97 12.16 9.06 -1.10
CA TYR A 97 13.23 9.94 -1.52
C TYR A 97 12.69 11.17 -2.24
N SER A 98 13.45 12.24 -2.19
CA SER A 98 13.13 13.42 -2.99
C SER A 98 13.64 13.21 -4.41
N GLY A 99 12.81 12.68 -5.28
CA GLY A 99 13.18 12.40 -6.65
C GLY A 99 12.87 10.95 -7.02
N TRP A 100 13.12 10.62 -8.26
CA TRP A 100 12.87 9.28 -8.78
C TRP A 100 14.10 8.42 -8.70
N ILE A 101 13.91 7.20 -8.26
CA ILE A 101 14.96 6.19 -8.25
C ILE A 101 14.54 5.07 -9.17
N PHE A 102 15.34 4.84 -10.20
CA PHE A 102 15.12 3.72 -11.10
C PHE A 102 16.15 2.66 -10.79
N GLY A 103 15.69 1.50 -10.36
CA GLY A 103 16.56 0.37 -10.12
C GLY A 103 16.63 -0.50 -11.35
N ASP A 104 17.85 -0.81 -11.76
CA ASP A 104 18.06 -1.92 -12.67
C ASP A 104 18.15 -3.16 -11.82
N GLU A 105 17.60 -4.24 -12.31
CA GLU A 105 17.57 -5.45 -11.53
C GLU A 105 18.89 -5.91 -10.97
#